data_57806ca3f504fd4f4c4e3a3993e7c89c
#
_entry.id   57806ca3f504fd4f4c4e3a3993e7c89c
#
_cell.length_a   1.000
_cell.length_b   1.000
_cell.length_c   1.000
_cell.angle_alpha   90.00
_cell.angle_beta   90.00
_cell.angle_gamma   90.00
#
_symmetry.space_group_name_H-M   'P 1'
#
loop_
_entity.id
_entity.type
_entity.pdbx_description
1 polymer ?
#
loop_
_entity_poly.entity_id
_entity_poly.type
_entity_poly.pdbx_seq_one_letter_code
_entity_poly.pdbx_strand_id
1 'polypeptide(L)'
;MMRVFLLLLAAMLALPAHAQRLDNRPRTVVMTAFQPEWNALVGSLADGREHRINGSLFLTGTLAGKPVVLMQSGVSIVNAAMNTQLVLDRFTVKRIVFSGIAGGVDPALAIGDVVVAGSWGQYLEGSLARKTPKGWQPPHAIDPDAPANWQFLFPRGTQVTSANALTRRVYRLGVDAGLLDLARRVAPTVMLERCVPPSDQMRAGSQLCLPRAPRIVVGGTGVTAGVYADNAEFRRYLHKAWAARVLDMESAAVMQVAASNQVPAIVFRSLSDLAGADPDRNRLALFAHLASVNSARVVLAYVAALPD
;
A
#
# COMPACT_ATOMS: atom_id res chain seq x y z
N MET A 1 3.76 -51.27 -31.46
CA MET A 1 4.77 -50.16 -31.39
C MET A 1 4.15 -48.78 -31.67
N MET A 2 3.22 -48.59 -32.58
CA MET A 2 2.61 -47.29 -32.93
C MET A 2 1.79 -46.61 -31.80
N ARG A 3 1.13 -47.37 -30.92
CA ARG A 3 0.38 -46.80 -29.76
C ARG A 3 1.24 -46.24 -28.62
N VAL A 4 2.44 -46.78 -28.44
CA VAL A 4 3.38 -46.30 -27.42
C VAL A 4 4.07 -45.00 -27.87
N PHE A 5 4.31 -44.83 -29.17
CA PHE A 5 4.86 -43.61 -29.75
C PHE A 5 3.92 -42.41 -29.66
N LEU A 6 2.61 -42.62 -29.82
CA LEU A 6 1.58 -41.58 -29.68
C LEU A 6 1.44 -41.08 -28.24
N LEU A 7 1.61 -41.97 -27.22
CA LEU A 7 1.58 -41.58 -25.81
C LEU A 7 2.81 -40.79 -25.39
N LEU A 8 3.98 -41.08 -25.92
CA LEU A 8 5.22 -40.32 -25.70
C LEU A 8 5.18 -38.93 -26.36
N LEU A 9 4.56 -38.81 -27.55
CA LEU A 9 4.39 -37.51 -28.21
C LEU A 9 3.37 -36.60 -27.48
N ALA A 10 2.31 -37.18 -26.88
CA ALA A 10 1.35 -36.43 -26.07
C ALA A 10 1.94 -35.95 -24.73
N ALA A 11 2.89 -36.69 -24.12
CA ALA A 11 3.58 -36.30 -22.91
C ALA A 11 4.57 -35.13 -23.13
N MET A 12 5.13 -34.97 -24.32
CA MET A 12 5.99 -33.83 -24.64
C MET A 12 5.27 -32.51 -24.85
N LEU A 13 3.96 -32.52 -25.05
CA LEU A 13 3.14 -31.30 -25.24
C LEU A 13 2.58 -30.73 -23.95
N ALA A 14 2.73 -31.42 -22.82
CA ALA A 14 2.31 -30.94 -21.50
C ALA A 14 3.45 -30.19 -20.78
N LEU A 15 4.11 -29.26 -21.46
CA LEU A 15 4.92 -28.27 -20.76
C LEU A 15 3.99 -27.40 -19.93
N PRO A 16 4.25 -27.23 -18.62
CA PRO A 16 3.46 -26.31 -17.81
C PRO A 16 3.50 -24.94 -18.51
N ALA A 17 2.34 -24.43 -18.90
CA ALA A 17 2.19 -23.09 -19.44
C ALA A 17 2.49 -22.10 -18.30
N HIS A 18 3.76 -21.87 -18.03
CA HIS A 18 4.16 -20.76 -17.17
C HIS A 18 3.71 -19.48 -17.87
N ALA A 19 3.01 -18.61 -17.14
CA ALA A 19 2.61 -17.32 -17.67
C ALA A 19 3.84 -16.59 -18.20
N GLN A 20 3.91 -16.39 -19.52
CA GLN A 20 5.08 -15.79 -20.16
C GLN A 20 5.32 -14.40 -19.58
N ARG A 21 6.53 -14.16 -19.06
CA ARG A 21 6.95 -12.85 -18.60
C ARG A 21 7.01 -11.88 -19.79
N LEU A 22 6.50 -10.69 -19.58
CA LEU A 22 6.47 -9.62 -20.59
C LEU A 22 7.80 -8.87 -20.67
N ASP A 23 8.57 -8.89 -19.57
CA ASP A 23 9.89 -8.28 -19.48
C ASP A 23 10.76 -9.07 -18.49
N ASN A 24 11.93 -9.47 -18.93
CA ASN A 24 12.90 -10.21 -18.10
C ASN A 24 13.89 -9.28 -17.38
N ARG A 25 13.89 -7.98 -17.68
CA ARG A 25 14.73 -7.02 -16.97
C ARG A 25 14.25 -6.85 -15.54
N PRO A 26 15.15 -7.02 -14.53
CA PRO A 26 14.77 -6.78 -13.14
C PRO A 26 14.36 -5.32 -12.92
N ARG A 27 13.15 -5.09 -12.37
CA ARG A 27 12.57 -3.75 -12.18
C ARG A 27 12.05 -3.55 -10.77
N THR A 28 12.00 -2.30 -10.33
CA THR A 28 11.22 -1.88 -9.18
C THR A 28 9.78 -1.62 -9.64
N VAL A 29 8.80 -2.24 -9.00
CA VAL A 29 7.40 -1.85 -9.20
C VAL A 29 7.15 -0.57 -8.43
N VAL A 30 6.70 0.48 -9.12
CA VAL A 30 6.16 1.69 -8.51
C VAL A 30 4.65 1.65 -8.68
N MET A 31 3.94 1.58 -7.56
CA MET A 31 2.50 1.33 -7.52
C MET A 31 1.76 2.54 -6.98
N THR A 32 0.58 2.82 -7.52
CA THR A 32 -0.41 3.76 -6.98
C THR A 32 -1.77 3.06 -6.91
N ALA A 33 -2.76 3.61 -6.20
CA ALA A 33 -4.06 2.96 -6.12
C ALA A 33 -5.06 3.51 -7.15
N PHE A 34 -5.06 4.82 -7.41
CA PHE A 34 -6.07 5.48 -8.24
C PHE A 34 -5.53 6.71 -8.98
N GLN A 35 -6.40 7.31 -9.80
CA GLN A 35 -5.99 8.32 -10.81
C GLN A 35 -5.23 9.55 -10.27
N PRO A 36 -5.61 10.20 -9.14
CA PRO A 36 -4.84 11.34 -8.62
C PRO A 36 -3.39 11.00 -8.26
N GLU A 37 -3.16 9.84 -7.66
CA GLU A 37 -1.81 9.34 -7.32
C GLU A 37 -1.01 8.99 -8.58
N TRP A 38 -1.66 8.36 -9.56
CA TRP A 38 -1.09 8.07 -10.87
C TRP A 38 -0.62 9.33 -11.57
N ASN A 39 -1.47 10.34 -11.63
CA ASN A 39 -1.17 11.62 -12.29
C ASN A 39 0.04 12.32 -11.67
N ALA A 40 0.28 12.15 -10.37
CA ALA A 40 1.42 12.73 -9.67
C ALA A 40 2.77 12.07 -10.05
N LEU A 41 2.76 10.88 -10.66
CA LEU A 41 3.97 10.12 -10.98
C LEU A 41 4.19 9.89 -12.48
N VAL A 42 3.12 9.68 -13.24
CA VAL A 42 3.22 9.22 -14.64
C VAL A 42 4.00 10.18 -15.53
N GLY A 43 3.88 11.49 -15.31
CA GLY A 43 4.63 12.52 -16.06
C GLY A 43 6.15 12.49 -15.85
N SER A 44 6.64 11.79 -14.81
CA SER A 44 8.07 11.63 -14.52
C SER A 44 8.66 10.35 -15.13
N LEU A 45 7.85 9.51 -15.78
CA LEU A 45 8.31 8.27 -16.41
C LEU A 45 8.91 8.59 -17.78
N ALA A 46 10.19 8.25 -17.96
CA ALA A 46 10.86 8.28 -19.26
C ALA A 46 10.83 6.90 -19.94
N ASP A 47 10.91 6.87 -21.28
CA ASP A 47 11.00 5.68 -22.12
C ASP A 47 9.85 4.69 -21.85
N GLY A 48 8.64 5.19 -21.62
CA GLY A 48 7.48 4.42 -21.26
C GLY A 48 7.02 3.47 -22.37
N ARG A 49 6.93 2.16 -22.06
CA ARG A 49 6.31 1.16 -22.93
C ARG A 49 5.09 0.56 -22.24
N GLU A 50 3.98 0.58 -22.94
CA GLU A 50 2.69 0.10 -22.46
C GLU A 50 2.55 -1.42 -22.58
N HIS A 51 1.98 -2.04 -21.55
CA HIS A 51 1.52 -3.43 -21.51
C HIS A 51 0.11 -3.45 -20.91
N ARG A 52 -0.82 -4.16 -21.55
CA ARG A 52 -2.18 -4.36 -21.03
C ARG A 52 -2.40 -5.83 -20.70
N ILE A 53 -2.86 -6.09 -19.47
CA ILE A 53 -3.15 -7.44 -18.98
C ILE A 53 -4.49 -7.36 -18.25
N ASN A 54 -5.47 -8.13 -18.68
CA ASN A 54 -6.82 -8.14 -18.09
C ASN A 54 -7.43 -6.72 -17.94
N GLY A 55 -7.16 -5.82 -18.88
CA GLY A 55 -7.59 -4.43 -18.85
C GLY A 55 -6.75 -3.48 -17.97
N SER A 56 -5.88 -4.01 -17.12
CA SER A 56 -4.97 -3.20 -16.31
C SER A 56 -3.77 -2.73 -17.14
N LEU A 57 -3.36 -1.48 -16.92
CA LEU A 57 -2.23 -0.82 -17.57
C LEU A 57 -0.96 -0.98 -16.73
N PHE A 58 0.12 -1.44 -17.37
CA PHE A 58 1.47 -1.49 -16.82
C PHE A 58 2.41 -0.72 -17.76
N LEU A 59 3.17 0.23 -17.22
CA LEU A 59 4.18 0.96 -17.99
C LEU A 59 5.58 0.54 -17.54
N THR A 60 6.34 -0.09 -18.43
CA THR A 60 7.77 -0.26 -18.20
C THR A 60 8.51 0.97 -18.70
N GLY A 61 9.49 1.45 -17.94
CA GLY A 61 10.25 2.65 -18.29
C GLY A 61 11.36 2.92 -17.30
N THR A 62 11.75 4.18 -17.24
CA THR A 62 12.75 4.71 -16.31
C THR A 62 12.12 5.80 -15.45
N LEU A 63 12.19 5.65 -14.13
CA LEU A 63 11.71 6.66 -13.18
C LEU A 63 12.87 7.05 -12.26
N ALA A 64 13.18 8.34 -12.20
CA ALA A 64 14.31 8.85 -11.42
C ALA A 64 15.62 8.08 -11.68
N GLY A 65 15.91 7.73 -12.93
CA GLY A 65 17.11 7.00 -13.37
C GLY A 65 17.08 5.49 -13.15
N LYS A 66 16.01 4.92 -12.59
CA LYS A 66 15.92 3.48 -12.30
C LYS A 66 14.87 2.76 -13.18
N PRO A 67 15.14 1.50 -13.59
CA PRO A 67 14.18 0.72 -14.35
C PRO A 67 12.96 0.34 -13.49
N VAL A 68 11.76 0.74 -13.92
CA VAL A 68 10.53 0.49 -13.18
C VAL A 68 9.44 -0.19 -14.01
N VAL A 69 8.45 -0.75 -13.30
CA VAL A 69 7.09 -0.95 -13.78
C VAL A 69 6.20 0.00 -13.00
N LEU A 70 5.61 0.99 -13.65
CA LEU A 70 4.62 1.89 -13.06
C LEU A 70 3.22 1.33 -13.33
N MET A 71 2.38 1.21 -12.28
CA MET A 71 1.05 0.63 -12.40
C MET A 71 0.08 1.15 -11.32
N GLN A 72 -1.21 0.92 -11.54
CA GLN A 72 -2.24 1.10 -10.50
C GLN A 72 -2.62 -0.25 -9.90
N SER A 73 -2.71 -0.30 -8.57
CA SER A 73 -3.25 -1.47 -7.84
C SER A 73 -4.77 -1.58 -7.98
N GLY A 74 -5.44 -0.46 -8.27
CA GLY A 74 -6.87 -0.30 -8.05
C GLY A 74 -7.17 -0.14 -6.56
N VAL A 75 -8.35 0.40 -6.28
CA VAL A 75 -8.79 0.70 -4.90
C VAL A 75 -9.25 -0.56 -4.19
N SER A 76 -8.90 -0.68 -2.90
CA SER A 76 -9.30 -1.71 -1.95
C SER A 76 -8.52 -3.04 -2.07
N ILE A 77 -8.57 -3.82 -0.98
CA ILE A 77 -7.72 -5.00 -0.73
C ILE A 77 -7.77 -6.05 -1.84
N VAL A 78 -8.93 -6.29 -2.44
CA VAL A 78 -9.07 -7.32 -3.49
C VAL A 78 -8.36 -6.91 -4.77
N ASN A 79 -8.57 -5.67 -5.23
CA ASN A 79 -7.89 -5.13 -6.41
C ASN A 79 -6.37 -5.07 -6.17
N ALA A 80 -5.97 -4.59 -5.00
CA ALA A 80 -4.56 -4.47 -4.62
C ALA A 80 -3.87 -5.85 -4.60
N ALA A 81 -4.49 -6.86 -4.01
CA ALA A 81 -3.94 -8.22 -3.98
C ALA A 81 -3.83 -8.82 -5.39
N MET A 82 -4.92 -8.74 -6.17
CA MET A 82 -4.99 -9.29 -7.54
C MET A 82 -3.93 -8.66 -8.46
N ASN A 83 -3.85 -7.33 -8.50
CA ASN A 83 -2.92 -6.64 -9.39
C ASN A 83 -1.47 -6.73 -8.90
N THR A 84 -1.22 -6.86 -7.61
CA THR A 84 0.12 -7.15 -7.09
C THR A 84 0.59 -8.53 -7.53
N GLN A 85 -0.25 -9.58 -7.40
CA GLN A 85 0.12 -10.91 -7.90
C GLN A 85 0.34 -10.89 -9.42
N LEU A 86 -0.53 -10.20 -10.16
CA LEU A 86 -0.43 -10.11 -11.61
C LEU A 86 0.90 -9.50 -12.09
N VAL A 87 1.39 -8.43 -11.44
CA VAL A 87 2.69 -7.83 -11.81
C VAL A 87 3.86 -8.76 -11.45
N LEU A 88 3.77 -9.50 -10.34
CA LEU A 88 4.80 -10.47 -9.94
C LEU A 88 4.87 -11.66 -10.91
N ASP A 89 3.76 -12.09 -11.46
CA ASP A 89 3.69 -13.19 -12.44
C ASP A 89 4.22 -12.77 -13.82
N ARG A 90 4.08 -11.49 -14.19
CA ARG A 90 4.34 -11.01 -15.55
C ARG A 90 5.67 -10.29 -15.74
N PHE A 91 6.30 -9.83 -14.66
CA PHE A 91 7.57 -9.09 -14.71
C PHE A 91 8.58 -9.68 -13.73
N THR A 92 9.87 -9.39 -13.96
CA THR A 92 10.92 -9.71 -13.01
C THR A 92 11.03 -8.58 -12.01
N VAL A 93 10.46 -8.77 -10.83
CA VAL A 93 10.33 -7.73 -9.79
C VAL A 93 11.40 -7.88 -8.73
N LYS A 94 12.19 -6.82 -8.51
CA LYS A 94 13.17 -6.74 -7.40
C LYS A 94 12.51 -6.33 -6.08
N ARG A 95 11.59 -5.36 -6.13
CA ARG A 95 10.92 -4.78 -4.98
C ARG A 95 9.66 -4.01 -5.39
N ILE A 96 8.81 -3.71 -4.42
CA ILE A 96 7.62 -2.88 -4.61
C ILE A 96 7.75 -1.61 -3.79
N VAL A 97 7.50 -0.46 -4.43
CA VAL A 97 7.40 0.88 -3.83
C VAL A 97 5.98 1.38 -4.08
N PHE A 98 5.18 1.51 -3.03
CA PHE A 98 3.78 1.90 -3.16
C PHE A 98 3.60 3.34 -2.68
N SER A 99 3.17 4.21 -3.60
CA SER A 99 2.87 5.63 -3.36
C SER A 99 1.37 5.84 -3.25
N GLY A 100 0.91 6.59 -2.27
CA GLY A 100 -0.50 6.92 -2.17
C GLY A 100 -0.87 7.87 -1.05
N ILE A 101 -2.18 8.07 -0.89
CA ILE A 101 -2.76 8.87 0.18
C ILE A 101 -3.35 7.98 1.29
N ALA A 102 -3.64 8.56 2.45
CA ALA A 102 -4.21 7.85 3.60
C ALA A 102 -4.93 8.79 4.55
N GLY A 103 -5.79 8.23 5.40
CA GLY A 103 -6.36 8.92 6.55
C GLY A 103 -5.37 8.92 7.74
N GLY A 104 -5.22 10.06 8.40
CA GLY A 104 -4.34 10.22 9.56
C GLY A 104 -4.96 9.65 10.83
N VAL A 105 -4.28 8.72 11.49
CA VAL A 105 -4.73 8.07 12.75
C VAL A 105 -4.03 8.63 13.96
N ASP A 106 -2.71 8.80 13.91
CA ASP A 106 -1.90 9.37 14.99
C ASP A 106 -2.25 10.87 15.19
N PRO A 107 -2.67 11.30 16.38
CA PRO A 107 -3.05 12.70 16.62
C PRO A 107 -1.87 13.69 16.51
N ALA A 108 -0.63 13.22 16.51
CA ALA A 108 0.56 14.06 16.31
C ALA A 108 0.83 14.40 14.84
N LEU A 109 0.08 13.78 13.91
CA LEU A 109 0.18 14.01 12.47
C LEU A 109 -0.90 14.98 11.98
N ALA A 110 -0.64 15.59 10.82
CA ALA A 110 -1.56 16.51 10.17
C ALA A 110 -1.64 16.21 8.67
N ILE A 111 -2.68 16.72 8.02
CA ILE A 111 -2.83 16.64 6.55
C ILE A 111 -1.55 17.11 5.86
N GLY A 112 -1.16 16.42 4.80
CA GLY A 112 0.06 16.67 4.03
C GLY A 112 1.31 15.97 4.57
N ASP A 113 1.34 15.54 5.86
CA ASP A 113 2.45 14.70 6.35
C ASP A 113 2.55 13.40 5.56
N VAL A 114 3.76 12.92 5.35
CA VAL A 114 4.00 11.62 4.69
C VAL A 114 4.49 10.62 5.73
N VAL A 115 3.83 9.47 5.81
CA VAL A 115 4.21 8.36 6.69
C VAL A 115 4.77 7.22 5.85
N VAL A 116 5.95 6.76 6.23
CA VAL A 116 6.58 5.54 5.74
C VAL A 116 6.54 4.53 6.88
N ALA A 117 5.43 3.81 6.98
CA ALA A 117 5.21 2.88 8.10
C ALA A 117 6.21 1.71 8.06
N GLY A 118 6.68 1.29 9.23
CA GLY A 118 7.58 0.15 9.38
C GLY A 118 6.86 -1.21 9.36
N SER A 119 5.54 -1.21 9.47
CA SER A 119 4.71 -2.42 9.38
C SER A 119 3.28 -2.08 8.98
N TRP A 120 2.57 -3.07 8.41
CA TRP A 120 1.17 -2.94 7.98
C TRP A 120 0.31 -4.09 8.47
N GLY A 121 -0.90 -3.79 8.97
CA GLY A 121 -1.84 -4.78 9.47
C GLY A 121 -3.23 -4.64 8.87
N GLN A 122 -3.96 -5.75 8.72
CA GLN A 122 -5.36 -5.77 8.31
C GLN A 122 -6.25 -5.69 9.56
N TYR A 123 -6.83 -4.53 9.85
CA TYR A 123 -7.56 -4.30 11.09
C TYR A 123 -8.97 -4.91 11.13
N LEU A 124 -9.52 -5.30 9.99
CA LEU A 124 -10.79 -6.05 9.92
C LEU A 124 -10.60 -7.56 9.69
N GLU A 125 -9.37 -8.06 9.62
CA GLU A 125 -9.12 -9.49 9.65
C GLU A 125 -9.37 -10.01 11.08
N GLY A 126 -10.57 -10.46 11.32
CA GLY A 126 -11.02 -10.76 12.66
C GLY A 126 -12.20 -11.72 12.74
N SER A 127 -12.77 -11.86 13.92
CA SER A 127 -13.99 -12.59 14.19
C SER A 127 -15.00 -11.71 14.91
N LEU A 128 -16.27 -11.93 14.62
CA LEU A 128 -17.37 -11.30 15.33
C LEU A 128 -17.78 -12.15 16.53
N ALA A 129 -17.76 -11.55 17.71
CA ALA A 129 -18.11 -12.20 18.97
C ALA A 129 -19.63 -12.18 19.20
N ARG A 130 -20.16 -13.21 19.87
CA ARG A 130 -21.52 -13.21 20.36
C ARG A 130 -21.66 -12.42 21.65
N LYS A 131 -22.77 -11.73 21.83
CA LYS A 131 -23.10 -11.06 23.08
C LYS A 131 -23.58 -12.09 24.12
N THR A 132 -23.06 -12.01 25.34
CA THR A 132 -23.45 -12.82 26.49
C THR A 132 -23.71 -11.91 27.69
N PRO A 133 -24.32 -12.40 28.79
CA PRO A 133 -24.45 -11.63 30.02
C PRO A 133 -23.11 -11.15 30.61
N LYS A 134 -22.00 -11.83 30.26
CA LYS A 134 -20.63 -11.48 30.70
C LYS A 134 -19.87 -10.61 29.71
N GLY A 135 -20.53 -10.12 28.66
CA GLY A 135 -19.90 -9.30 27.62
C GLY A 135 -19.76 -10.04 26.28
N TRP A 136 -18.84 -9.59 25.45
CA TRP A 136 -18.56 -10.17 24.13
C TRP A 136 -17.68 -11.41 24.24
N GLN A 137 -18.13 -12.51 23.69
CA GLN A 137 -17.39 -13.79 23.69
C GLN A 137 -17.02 -14.18 22.25
N PRO A 138 -15.71 -14.14 21.89
CA PRO A 138 -15.25 -14.55 20.57
C PRO A 138 -15.38 -16.09 20.41
N PRO A 139 -15.43 -16.60 19.15
CA PRO A 139 -15.56 -18.02 18.86
C PRO A 139 -14.27 -18.85 19.07
N HIS A 140 -13.18 -18.19 19.45
CA HIS A 140 -11.86 -18.80 19.68
C HIS A 140 -11.17 -18.18 20.88
N ALA A 141 -10.11 -18.81 21.39
CA ALA A 141 -9.24 -18.22 22.38
C ALA A 141 -8.59 -16.92 21.85
N ILE A 142 -8.49 -15.93 22.72
CA ILE A 142 -7.83 -14.65 22.37
C ILE A 142 -6.33 -14.90 22.45
N ASP A 143 -5.64 -14.56 21.34
CA ASP A 143 -4.19 -14.55 21.30
C ASP A 143 -3.67 -13.40 22.19
N PRO A 144 -2.73 -13.65 23.11
CA PRO A 144 -2.16 -12.62 23.99
C PRO A 144 -1.52 -11.44 23.23
N ASP A 145 -1.01 -11.68 22.01
CA ASP A 145 -0.38 -10.68 21.17
C ASP A 145 -1.38 -9.90 20.28
N ALA A 146 -2.68 -10.25 20.35
CA ALA A 146 -3.71 -9.60 19.56
C ALA A 146 -3.89 -8.14 19.99
N PRO A 147 -4.06 -7.21 19.04
CA PRO A 147 -4.59 -5.89 19.35
C PRO A 147 -5.93 -6.01 20.11
N ALA A 148 -6.20 -5.07 21.01
CA ALA A 148 -7.47 -5.04 21.71
C ALA A 148 -8.67 -5.04 20.74
N ASN A 149 -9.76 -5.69 21.12
CA ASN A 149 -10.98 -5.74 20.30
C ASN A 149 -11.71 -4.38 20.26
N TRP A 150 -12.46 -4.19 19.19
CA TRP A 150 -13.44 -3.12 19.06
C TRP A 150 -14.85 -3.70 19.27
N GLN A 151 -15.42 -3.51 20.47
CA GLN A 151 -16.72 -4.10 20.81
C GLN A 151 -16.76 -5.61 20.45
N PHE A 152 -17.61 -5.99 19.51
CA PHE A 152 -17.77 -7.36 19.04
C PHE A 152 -16.74 -7.83 18.01
N LEU A 153 -15.91 -6.94 17.49
CA LEU A 153 -14.86 -7.25 16.51
C LEU A 153 -13.54 -7.58 17.24
N PHE A 154 -13.10 -8.83 17.15
CA PHE A 154 -11.85 -9.32 17.73
C PHE A 154 -10.82 -9.55 16.61
N PRO A 155 -9.68 -8.84 16.62
CA PRO A 155 -8.61 -9.07 15.66
C PRO A 155 -8.12 -10.51 15.73
N ARG A 156 -7.92 -11.14 14.56
CA ARG A 156 -7.49 -12.53 14.45
C ARG A 156 -6.12 -12.68 13.78
N GLY A 157 -5.63 -11.62 13.19
CA GLY A 157 -4.39 -11.61 12.43
C GLY A 157 -4.50 -12.30 11.07
N THR A 158 -3.64 -11.90 10.18
CA THR A 158 -3.55 -12.39 8.80
C THR A 158 -2.73 -13.68 8.76
N GLN A 159 -3.24 -14.69 8.08
CA GLN A 159 -2.50 -15.90 7.80
C GLN A 159 -1.77 -15.77 6.47
N VAL A 160 -0.45 -15.59 6.52
CA VAL A 160 0.37 -15.47 5.32
C VAL A 160 0.72 -16.89 4.84
N THR A 161 0.35 -17.20 3.62
CA THR A 161 0.70 -18.45 2.94
C THR A 161 1.94 -18.21 2.08
N SER A 162 2.99 -19.02 2.31
CA SER A 162 4.20 -19.03 1.49
C SER A 162 4.69 -20.45 1.34
N ALA A 163 5.24 -20.81 0.18
CA ALA A 163 5.76 -22.14 -0.09
C ALA A 163 6.87 -22.57 0.89
N ASN A 164 7.60 -21.61 1.46
CA ASN A 164 8.78 -21.86 2.29
C ASN A 164 8.61 -21.45 3.76
N ALA A 165 7.40 -21.07 4.20
CA ALA A 165 7.16 -20.64 5.57
C ALA A 165 6.05 -21.48 6.22
N LEU A 166 6.24 -21.81 7.49
CA LEU A 166 5.15 -22.30 8.32
C LEU A 166 4.05 -21.24 8.33
N THR A 167 2.83 -21.65 8.00
CA THR A 167 1.67 -20.79 7.99
C THR A 167 1.38 -20.30 9.40
N ARG A 168 1.76 -19.05 9.68
CA ARG A 168 1.56 -18.44 10.98
C ARG A 168 0.68 -17.22 10.82
N ARG A 169 -0.14 -16.92 11.82
CA ARG A 169 -0.89 -15.66 11.89
C ARG A 169 0.00 -14.54 12.38
N VAL A 170 -0.10 -13.40 11.73
CA VAL A 170 0.59 -12.17 12.12
C VAL A 170 -0.39 -11.00 12.13
N TYR A 171 -0.27 -10.12 13.10
CA TYR A 171 -1.08 -8.90 13.16
C TYR A 171 -0.48 -7.77 12.33
N ARG A 172 0.81 -7.82 12.06
CA ARG A 172 1.54 -6.81 11.29
C ARG A 172 2.58 -7.49 10.42
N LEU A 173 2.65 -7.06 9.17
CA LEU A 173 3.68 -7.44 8.19
C LEU A 173 4.76 -6.36 8.21
N GLY A 174 5.99 -6.73 8.57
CA GLY A 174 7.13 -5.83 8.61
C GLY A 174 7.60 -5.41 7.22
N VAL A 175 8.01 -4.17 7.09
CA VAL A 175 8.77 -3.67 5.94
C VAL A 175 10.21 -4.16 6.04
N ASP A 176 10.85 -4.45 4.90
CA ASP A 176 12.26 -4.79 4.86
C ASP A 176 13.14 -3.70 5.52
N ALA A 177 14.06 -4.12 6.39
CA ALA A 177 14.86 -3.19 7.19
C ALA A 177 15.74 -2.27 6.32
N GLY A 178 16.33 -2.81 5.25
CA GLY A 178 17.18 -2.03 4.32
C GLY A 178 16.39 -0.99 3.55
N LEU A 179 15.16 -1.33 3.12
CA LEU A 179 14.25 -0.37 2.48
C LEU A 179 13.83 0.74 3.46
N LEU A 180 13.54 0.39 4.70
CA LEU A 180 13.13 1.36 5.72
C LEU A 180 14.30 2.28 6.13
N ASP A 181 15.52 1.76 6.22
CA ASP A 181 16.71 2.55 6.51
C ASP A 181 17.04 3.52 5.36
N LEU A 182 16.83 3.11 4.11
CA LEU A 182 16.94 4.02 2.98
C LEU A 182 15.91 5.15 3.10
N ALA A 183 14.67 4.85 3.47
CA ALA A 183 13.65 5.87 3.66
C ALA A 183 14.03 6.89 4.77
N ARG A 184 14.66 6.44 5.87
CA ARG A 184 15.18 7.32 6.92
C ARG A 184 16.27 8.28 6.41
N ARG A 185 17.14 7.82 5.51
CA ARG A 185 18.17 8.66 4.91
C ARG A 185 17.62 9.65 3.90
N VAL A 186 16.60 9.26 3.14
CA VAL A 186 15.97 10.11 2.11
C VAL A 186 15.05 11.16 2.73
N ALA A 187 14.30 10.81 3.77
CA ALA A 187 13.28 11.69 4.36
C ALA A 187 13.76 13.14 4.63
N PRO A 188 14.95 13.40 5.23
CA PRO A 188 15.38 14.77 5.50
C PRO A 188 15.78 15.57 4.25
N THR A 189 15.92 14.94 3.09
CA THR A 189 16.35 15.61 1.84
C THR A 189 15.17 16.10 0.99
N VAL A 190 13.92 15.74 1.36
CA VAL A 190 12.74 16.04 0.56
C VAL A 190 11.91 17.15 1.20
N MET A 191 11.65 18.20 0.43
CA MET A 191 10.70 19.26 0.81
C MET A 191 9.32 18.94 0.26
N LEU A 192 8.31 19.00 1.14
CA LEU A 192 6.92 18.74 0.82
C LEU A 192 6.17 20.04 0.48
N GLU A 193 5.16 19.93 -0.40
CA GLU A 193 4.26 21.01 -0.69
C GLU A 193 3.34 21.33 0.48
N ARG A 194 3.16 22.61 0.76
CA ARG A 194 2.29 23.11 1.81
C ARG A 194 0.95 23.60 1.31
N CYS A 195 0.88 24.00 0.04
CA CYS A 195 -0.29 24.67 -0.52
C CYS A 195 -0.87 23.87 -1.68
N VAL A 196 -2.20 23.85 -1.75
CA VAL A 196 -2.91 23.29 -2.91
C VAL A 196 -2.69 24.22 -4.12
N PRO A 197 -2.34 23.69 -5.31
CA PRO A 197 -2.27 24.49 -6.51
C PRO A 197 -3.60 25.21 -6.78
N PRO A 198 -3.57 26.41 -7.37
CA PRO A 198 -4.78 27.08 -7.82
C PRO A 198 -5.61 26.16 -8.73
N SER A 199 -6.91 26.10 -8.51
CA SER A 199 -7.85 25.37 -9.37
C SER A 199 -9.06 26.25 -9.69
N ASP A 200 -9.79 25.92 -10.74
CA ASP A 200 -11.00 26.66 -11.16
C ASP A 200 -12.11 26.65 -10.10
N GLN A 201 -12.04 25.72 -9.13
CA GLN A 201 -12.96 25.64 -8.00
C GLN A 201 -12.58 26.58 -6.85
N MET A 202 -11.41 27.20 -6.90
CA MET A 202 -10.95 28.15 -5.88
C MET A 202 -11.30 29.59 -6.33
N ARG A 203 -11.72 30.41 -5.36
CA ARG A 203 -11.97 31.82 -5.62
C ARG A 203 -10.70 32.48 -6.15
N ALA A 204 -10.79 33.25 -7.22
CA ALA A 204 -9.64 33.92 -7.81
C ALA A 204 -8.81 34.68 -6.73
N GLY A 205 -7.51 34.38 -6.65
CA GLY A 205 -6.60 34.95 -5.66
C GLY A 205 -6.56 34.27 -4.30
N SER A 206 -7.35 33.20 -4.04
CA SER A 206 -7.28 32.41 -2.80
C SER A 206 -6.29 31.25 -2.98
N GLN A 207 -5.31 31.15 -2.08
CA GLN A 207 -4.42 29.99 -1.99
C GLN A 207 -4.76 29.22 -0.70
N LEU A 208 -5.09 27.94 -0.85
CA LEU A 208 -5.33 27.07 0.30
C LEU A 208 -4.02 26.44 0.73
N CYS A 209 -3.50 26.85 1.89
CA CYS A 209 -2.26 26.32 2.45
C CYS A 209 -2.53 25.64 3.80
N LEU A 210 -1.78 24.59 4.08
CA LEU A 210 -1.77 23.94 5.39
C LEU A 210 -1.24 24.91 6.46
N PRO A 211 -1.71 24.83 7.70
CA PRO A 211 -1.29 25.73 8.79
C PRO A 211 0.19 25.60 9.13
N ARG A 212 0.79 24.43 8.93
CA ARG A 212 2.23 24.18 9.09
C ARG A 212 2.82 23.48 7.88
N ALA A 213 4.14 23.52 7.73
CA ALA A 213 4.86 22.71 6.76
C ALA A 213 4.66 21.22 7.05
N PRO A 214 4.32 20.39 6.05
CA PRO A 214 4.26 18.95 6.20
C PRO A 214 5.63 18.35 6.48
N ARG A 215 5.65 17.20 7.15
CA ARG A 215 6.87 16.46 7.48
C ARG A 215 6.79 15.00 7.04
N ILE A 216 7.95 14.37 6.90
CA ILE A 216 8.05 12.94 6.60
C ILE A 216 8.37 12.21 7.92
N VAL A 217 7.59 11.17 8.22
CA VAL A 217 7.73 10.34 9.43
C VAL A 217 7.96 8.90 9.01
N VAL A 218 9.10 8.33 9.43
CA VAL A 218 9.47 6.95 9.09
C VAL A 218 9.34 6.07 10.33
N GLY A 219 8.64 4.94 10.19
CA GLY A 219 8.36 3.98 11.26
C GLY A 219 6.92 4.03 11.77
N GLY A 220 6.62 3.20 12.76
CA GLY A 220 5.27 2.99 13.28
C GLY A 220 4.47 2.01 12.42
N THR A 221 3.16 1.93 12.67
CA THR A 221 2.25 0.98 12.02
C THR A 221 1.28 1.70 11.10
N GLY A 222 1.08 1.18 9.89
CA GLY A 222 -0.06 1.47 9.06
C GLY A 222 -1.09 0.35 9.16
N VAL A 223 -2.37 0.67 8.97
CA VAL A 223 -3.44 -0.33 8.98
C VAL A 223 -4.33 -0.19 7.76
N THR A 224 -4.86 -1.32 7.29
CA THR A 224 -5.64 -1.41 6.05
C THR A 224 -6.92 -2.20 6.27
N ALA A 225 -8.00 -1.78 5.60
CA ALA A 225 -9.17 -2.60 5.37
C ALA A 225 -9.93 -2.12 4.12
N GLY A 226 -10.80 -2.95 3.55
CA GLY A 226 -11.67 -2.58 2.44
C GLY A 226 -12.81 -1.63 2.85
N VAL A 227 -12.51 -0.65 3.68
CA VAL A 227 -13.47 0.32 4.25
C VAL A 227 -12.87 1.72 4.18
N TYR A 228 -13.65 2.67 3.66
CA TYR A 228 -13.37 4.09 3.82
C TYR A 228 -13.83 4.53 5.22
N ALA A 229 -12.87 4.75 6.12
CA ALA A 229 -13.15 5.06 7.52
C ALA A 229 -13.06 6.57 7.79
N ASP A 230 -14.21 7.15 8.09
CA ASP A 230 -14.37 8.55 8.52
C ASP A 230 -15.10 8.59 9.86
N ASN A 231 -14.45 8.09 10.93
CA ASN A 231 -15.04 7.93 12.24
C ASN A 231 -14.01 8.21 13.35
N ALA A 232 -14.21 9.29 14.09
CA ALA A 232 -13.29 9.76 15.13
C ALA A 232 -13.11 8.75 16.28
N GLU A 233 -14.17 8.02 16.64
CA GLU A 233 -14.11 7.03 17.73
C GLU A 233 -13.30 5.80 17.29
N PHE A 234 -13.57 5.31 16.08
CA PHE A 234 -12.84 4.18 15.51
C PHE A 234 -11.36 4.53 15.24
N ARG A 235 -11.10 5.76 14.79
CA ARG A 235 -9.73 6.31 14.68
C ARG A 235 -8.97 6.22 16.00
N ARG A 236 -9.60 6.64 17.13
CA ARG A 236 -8.96 6.53 18.47
C ARG A 236 -8.70 5.08 18.87
N TYR A 237 -9.61 4.18 18.54
CA TYR A 237 -9.40 2.75 18.74
C TYR A 237 -8.18 2.24 17.96
N LEU A 238 -8.09 2.53 16.65
CA LEU A 238 -6.96 2.10 15.82
C LEU A 238 -5.62 2.65 16.34
N HIS A 239 -5.61 3.92 16.78
CA HIS A 239 -4.42 4.48 17.39
C HIS A 239 -4.00 3.72 18.66
N LYS A 240 -4.95 3.48 19.57
CA LYS A 240 -4.70 2.83 20.86
C LYS A 240 -4.37 1.34 20.74
N ALA A 241 -5.18 0.59 19.98
CA ALA A 241 -5.09 -0.87 19.91
C ALA A 241 -4.02 -1.36 18.93
N TRP A 242 -3.85 -0.66 17.80
CA TRP A 242 -2.92 -1.06 16.75
C TRP A 242 -1.63 -0.23 16.73
N ALA A 243 -1.52 0.79 17.57
CA ALA A 243 -0.48 1.82 17.49
C ALA A 243 -0.40 2.42 16.06
N ALA A 244 -1.56 2.54 15.41
CA ALA A 244 -1.65 2.97 14.04
C ALA A 244 -1.33 4.47 13.90
N ARG A 245 -0.58 4.84 12.86
CA ARG A 245 -0.32 6.21 12.44
C ARG A 245 -1.22 6.63 11.29
N VAL A 246 -1.49 5.71 10.37
CA VAL A 246 -2.29 5.92 9.16
C VAL A 246 -3.18 4.73 8.90
N LEU A 247 -4.27 4.96 8.17
CA LEU A 247 -5.13 3.92 7.63
C LEU A 247 -5.37 4.14 6.14
N ASP A 248 -5.46 3.03 5.40
CA ASP A 248 -5.76 3.02 3.98
C ASP A 248 -6.61 1.80 3.57
N MET A 249 -6.74 1.58 2.27
CA MET A 249 -7.57 0.50 1.74
C MET A 249 -6.77 -0.58 0.98
N GLU A 250 -5.43 -0.49 0.85
CA GLU A 250 -4.63 -1.36 -0.04
C GLU A 250 -3.37 -1.94 0.59
N SER A 251 -2.65 -1.16 1.40
CA SER A 251 -1.24 -1.40 1.71
C SER A 251 -0.96 -2.76 2.34
N ALA A 252 -1.77 -3.19 3.31
CA ALA A 252 -1.55 -4.50 3.94
C ALA A 252 -1.78 -5.67 2.96
N ALA A 253 -2.66 -5.51 1.97
CA ALA A 253 -2.86 -6.53 0.93
C ALA A 253 -1.63 -6.63 0.01
N VAL A 254 -1.08 -5.49 -0.43
CA VAL A 254 0.18 -5.45 -1.19
C VAL A 254 1.31 -6.09 -0.39
N MET A 255 1.46 -5.71 0.88
CA MET A 255 2.48 -6.28 1.78
C MET A 255 2.32 -7.79 1.97
N GLN A 256 1.08 -8.29 2.07
CA GLN A 256 0.81 -9.72 2.22
C GLN A 256 1.20 -10.50 0.96
N VAL A 257 0.80 -10.03 -0.22
CA VAL A 257 1.16 -10.66 -1.50
C VAL A 257 2.67 -10.62 -1.72
N ALA A 258 3.31 -9.48 -1.43
CA ALA A 258 4.76 -9.33 -1.51
C ALA A 258 5.48 -10.33 -0.58
N ALA A 259 5.04 -10.44 0.69
CA ALA A 259 5.59 -11.39 1.66
C ALA A 259 5.42 -12.84 1.22
N SER A 260 4.25 -13.20 0.67
CA SER A 260 3.99 -14.55 0.14
C SER A 260 4.92 -14.91 -1.03
N ASN A 261 5.30 -13.93 -1.84
CA ASN A 261 6.22 -14.08 -2.97
C ASN A 261 7.68 -13.77 -2.62
N GLN A 262 8.00 -13.48 -1.35
CA GLN A 262 9.36 -13.14 -0.88
C GLN A 262 9.96 -11.90 -1.59
N VAL A 263 9.12 -10.95 -1.99
CA VAL A 263 9.52 -9.70 -2.63
C VAL A 263 9.49 -8.58 -1.60
N PRO A 264 10.60 -7.83 -1.39
CA PRO A 264 10.60 -6.69 -0.48
C PRO A 264 9.62 -5.60 -0.94
N ALA A 265 8.89 -5.03 0.01
CA ALA A 265 7.94 -3.96 -0.28
C ALA A 265 8.00 -2.84 0.77
N ILE A 266 7.76 -1.61 0.32
CA ILE A 266 7.69 -0.41 1.16
C ILE A 266 6.55 0.50 0.67
N VAL A 267 5.90 1.18 1.61
CA VAL A 267 4.72 2.00 1.34
C VAL A 267 4.92 3.42 1.87
N PHE A 268 4.53 4.39 1.05
CA PHE A 268 4.57 5.82 1.32
C PHE A 268 3.14 6.36 1.27
N ARG A 269 2.65 6.94 2.36
CA ARG A 269 1.29 7.47 2.47
C ARG A 269 1.32 8.91 2.96
N SER A 270 0.78 9.83 2.14
CA SER A 270 0.57 11.21 2.55
C SER A 270 -0.86 11.39 3.05
N LEU A 271 -1.05 12.17 4.12
CA LEU A 271 -2.36 12.33 4.73
C LEU A 271 -3.22 13.30 3.93
N SER A 272 -4.35 12.82 3.44
CA SER A 272 -5.39 13.59 2.74
C SER A 272 -6.47 14.11 3.67
N ASP A 273 -6.66 13.44 4.80
CA ASP A 273 -7.68 13.67 5.82
C ASP A 273 -7.24 13.07 7.17
N LEU A 274 -8.05 13.23 8.20
CA LEU A 274 -7.75 12.74 9.54
C LEU A 274 -8.71 11.63 10.02
N ALA A 275 -9.25 10.85 9.08
CA ALA A 275 -10.07 9.67 9.37
C ALA A 275 -11.23 9.94 10.36
N GLY A 276 -11.92 11.05 10.19
CA GLY A 276 -13.05 11.47 11.03
C GLY A 276 -12.68 12.42 12.17
N ALA A 277 -11.44 12.89 12.25
CA ALA A 277 -11.04 13.96 13.17
C ALA A 277 -10.84 15.31 12.47
N ASP A 278 -11.24 15.41 11.20
CA ASP A 278 -11.27 16.69 10.48
C ASP A 278 -12.33 17.62 11.09
N PRO A 279 -12.07 18.93 11.15
CA PRO A 279 -13.11 19.89 11.53
C PRO A 279 -14.25 19.86 10.50
N ASP A 280 -15.49 19.82 10.96
CA ASP A 280 -16.73 19.90 10.20
C ASP A 280 -17.01 18.74 9.24
N ARG A 281 -16.10 18.40 8.34
CA ARG A 281 -16.24 17.35 7.33
C ARG A 281 -14.90 16.80 6.89
N ASN A 282 -14.92 15.60 6.31
CA ASN A 282 -13.74 14.98 5.74
C ASN A 282 -13.06 15.88 4.68
N ARG A 283 -11.74 15.98 4.74
CA ARG A 283 -10.92 16.86 3.92
C ARG A 283 -10.33 16.22 2.67
N LEU A 284 -10.57 14.93 2.42
CA LEU A 284 -9.99 14.20 1.29
C LEU A 284 -10.20 14.94 -0.05
N ALA A 285 -11.43 15.36 -0.35
CA ALA A 285 -11.73 16.04 -1.61
C ALA A 285 -10.90 17.31 -1.81
N LEU A 286 -10.47 17.96 -0.72
CA LEU A 286 -9.74 19.20 -0.73
C LEU A 286 -8.21 18.98 -0.88
N PHE A 287 -7.70 17.93 -0.26
CA PHE A 287 -6.25 17.71 -0.14
C PHE A 287 -5.73 16.44 -0.84
N ALA A 288 -6.58 15.66 -1.53
CA ALA A 288 -6.15 14.45 -2.24
C ALA A 288 -5.02 14.75 -3.25
N HIS A 289 -5.13 15.85 -4.01
CA HIS A 289 -4.10 16.24 -4.97
C HIS A 289 -2.78 16.58 -4.26
N LEU A 290 -2.82 17.44 -3.24
CA LEU A 290 -1.63 17.82 -2.47
C LEU A 290 -0.95 16.60 -1.82
N ALA A 291 -1.75 15.72 -1.22
CA ALA A 291 -1.25 14.50 -0.62
C ALA A 291 -0.62 13.57 -1.67
N SER A 292 -1.26 13.41 -2.83
CA SER A 292 -0.70 12.61 -3.94
C SER A 292 0.65 13.16 -4.41
N VAL A 293 0.77 14.48 -4.57
CA VAL A 293 2.03 15.15 -4.95
C VAL A 293 3.11 14.95 -3.88
N ASN A 294 2.75 15.10 -2.60
CA ASN A 294 3.71 14.91 -1.50
C ASN A 294 4.21 13.48 -1.41
N SER A 295 3.33 12.49 -1.54
CA SER A 295 3.74 11.08 -1.61
C SER A 295 4.67 10.81 -2.81
N ALA A 296 4.29 11.31 -3.99
CA ALA A 296 5.09 11.15 -5.22
C ALA A 296 6.48 11.77 -5.11
N ARG A 297 6.62 12.97 -4.51
CA ARG A 297 7.93 13.61 -4.28
C ARG A 297 8.87 12.75 -3.44
N VAL A 298 8.35 12.17 -2.35
CA VAL A 298 9.15 11.28 -1.51
C VAL A 298 9.53 10.02 -2.28
N VAL A 299 8.58 9.43 -3.03
CA VAL A 299 8.81 8.22 -3.82
C VAL A 299 9.85 8.47 -4.94
N LEU A 300 9.79 9.59 -5.64
CA LEU A 300 10.78 9.93 -6.67
C LEU A 300 12.20 10.04 -6.08
N ALA A 301 12.36 10.74 -4.97
CA ALA A 301 13.64 10.85 -4.27
C ALA A 301 14.11 9.48 -3.74
N TYR A 302 13.18 8.67 -3.24
CA TYR A 302 13.46 7.33 -2.75
C TYR A 302 13.92 6.40 -3.88
N VAL A 303 13.20 6.40 -5.03
CA VAL A 303 13.57 5.59 -6.20
C VAL A 303 14.93 5.99 -6.74
N ALA A 304 15.25 7.29 -6.81
CA ALA A 304 16.57 7.77 -7.22
C ALA A 304 17.70 7.21 -6.34
N ALA A 305 17.45 7.08 -5.04
CA ALA A 305 18.43 6.58 -4.06
C ALA A 305 18.51 5.04 -3.96
N LEU A 306 17.63 4.30 -4.66
CA LEU A 306 17.68 2.83 -4.65
C LEU A 306 18.99 2.31 -5.24
N PRO A 307 19.59 1.26 -4.67
CA PRO A 307 20.71 0.56 -5.30
C PRO A 307 20.26 -0.12 -6.61
N ASP A 308 21.17 -0.26 -7.53
CA ASP A 308 20.96 -0.90 -8.84
C ASP A 308 20.60 -2.39 -8.75
#